data_c357a8e4db7fa236a53f0022a50665e9
#
_entry.id   c357a8e4db7fa236a53f0022a50665e9
#
_cell.length_a   1.000
_cell.length_b   1.000
_cell.length_c   1.000
_cell.angle_alpha   90.00
_cell.angle_beta   90.00
_cell.angle_gamma   90.00
#
_symmetry.space_group_name_H-M   'P 1'
#
loop_
_entity.id
_entity.type
_entity.pdbx_description
1 polymer ?
#
loop_
_entity_poly.entity_id
_entity_poly.type
_entity_poly.pdbx_seq_one_letter_code
_entity_poly.pdbx_strand_id
1 'polypeptide(L)'
;SALAAFYQQIPVAHIEAGLRTHNIYSPWPEEMNRQITGRIATYHFAPTNIGKQNLLLENISEQKIHVTGNTVIDALILVKNKINNDENLRKSIEDEILLKGYYNISASKRKIVLITGHRRENFGDGFKNICLAIKELTQKFTDVDFVYPMHLNPNVRKPINEIFGDSTNDNVFLDFINHGLSN
;
A
#
# COMPACT_ATOMS: atom_id res chain seq x y z
N SER A 1 -22.15 1.93 2.58
CA SER A 1 -22.42 2.64 1.30
C SER A 1 -23.15 1.72 0.30
N ALA A 2 -22.57 0.61 -0.18
CA ALA A 2 -23.24 -0.28 -1.16
C ALA A 2 -24.62 -0.80 -0.67
N LEU A 3 -24.69 -1.25 0.60
CA LEU A 3 -25.94 -1.71 1.18
C LEU A 3 -26.99 -0.59 1.27
N ALA A 4 -26.59 0.64 1.60
CA ALA A 4 -27.49 1.79 1.63
C ALA A 4 -28.03 2.12 0.23
N ALA A 5 -27.17 2.06 -0.80
CA ALA A 5 -27.58 2.24 -2.20
C ALA A 5 -28.57 1.16 -2.63
N PHE A 6 -28.34 -0.09 -2.22
CA PHE A 6 -29.26 -1.21 -2.50
C PHE A 6 -30.66 -0.95 -1.93
N TYR A 7 -30.77 -0.51 -0.67
CA TYR A 7 -32.07 -0.18 -0.06
C TYR A 7 -32.77 1.00 -0.74
N GLN A 8 -32.05 1.86 -1.40
CA GLN A 8 -32.60 2.98 -2.19
C GLN A 8 -32.78 2.61 -3.67
N GLN A 9 -32.54 1.35 -4.06
CA GLN A 9 -32.61 0.85 -5.43
C GLN A 9 -31.68 1.61 -6.42
N ILE A 10 -30.56 2.11 -5.90
CA ILE A 10 -29.53 2.80 -6.70
C ILE A 10 -28.54 1.75 -7.21
N PRO A 11 -28.29 1.67 -8.54
CA PRO A 11 -27.29 0.76 -9.09
C PRO A 11 -25.89 1.03 -8.52
N VAL A 12 -25.18 -0.05 -8.20
CA VAL A 12 -23.82 0.00 -7.62
C VAL A 12 -22.82 -0.53 -8.63
N ALA A 13 -21.73 0.22 -8.84
CA ALA A 13 -20.54 -0.23 -9.55
C ALA A 13 -19.44 -0.58 -8.55
N HIS A 14 -18.87 -1.78 -8.65
CA HIS A 14 -17.80 -2.25 -7.79
C HIS A 14 -16.46 -2.18 -8.53
N ILE A 15 -15.60 -1.27 -8.13
CA ILE A 15 -14.23 -1.15 -8.64
C ILE A 15 -13.32 -2.05 -7.80
N GLU A 16 -12.31 -2.66 -8.42
CA GLU A 16 -11.46 -3.73 -7.85
C GLU A 16 -12.26 -4.99 -7.47
N ALA A 17 -13.29 -5.29 -8.27
CA ALA A 17 -14.16 -6.43 -8.03
C ALA A 17 -13.43 -7.77 -8.23
N GLY A 18 -13.85 -8.79 -7.46
CA GLY A 18 -13.36 -10.15 -7.63
C GLY A 18 -12.04 -10.48 -6.93
N LEU A 19 -11.48 -9.55 -6.15
CA LEU A 19 -10.37 -9.89 -5.27
C LEU A 19 -10.88 -10.80 -4.15
N ARG A 20 -10.26 -11.99 -3.98
CA ARG A 20 -10.67 -13.00 -3.00
C ARG A 20 -9.45 -13.62 -2.32
N THR A 21 -9.56 -13.81 -1.01
CA THR A 21 -8.65 -14.63 -0.22
C THR A 21 -9.30 -15.97 0.16
N HIS A 22 -10.61 -16.09 -0.01
CA HIS A 22 -11.44 -17.23 0.41
C HIS A 22 -11.44 -17.46 1.93
N ASN A 23 -10.97 -16.48 2.72
CA ASN A 23 -11.04 -16.49 4.17
C ASN A 23 -11.69 -15.20 4.64
N ILE A 24 -12.94 -15.25 5.09
CA ILE A 24 -13.74 -14.08 5.50
C ILE A 24 -13.14 -13.30 6.67
N TYR A 25 -12.16 -13.89 7.37
CA TYR A 25 -11.46 -13.29 8.48
C TYR A 25 -10.08 -12.75 8.08
N SER A 26 -9.66 -12.88 6.80
CA SER A 26 -8.34 -12.39 6.36
C SER A 26 -8.36 -11.92 4.89
N PRO A 27 -8.08 -10.63 4.62
CA PRO A 27 -8.00 -9.52 5.57
C PRO A 27 -9.38 -9.23 6.17
N TRP A 28 -9.40 -8.89 7.44
CA TRP A 28 -10.64 -8.59 8.14
C TRP A 28 -10.78 -7.07 8.34
N PRO A 29 -11.94 -6.46 8.04
CA PRO A 29 -13.21 -7.04 7.54
C PRO A 29 -13.34 -7.03 6.00
N GLU A 30 -12.25 -6.78 5.26
CA GLU A 30 -12.26 -6.46 3.84
C GLU A 30 -12.81 -7.61 2.98
N GLU A 31 -12.43 -8.86 3.26
CA GLU A 31 -12.88 -9.99 2.44
C GLU A 31 -14.41 -10.17 2.49
N MET A 32 -15.00 -10.06 3.67
CA MET A 32 -16.46 -10.10 3.81
C MET A 32 -17.14 -8.92 3.11
N ASN A 33 -16.58 -7.71 3.26
CA ASN A 33 -17.10 -6.51 2.60
C ASN A 33 -17.06 -6.64 1.07
N ARG A 34 -16.00 -7.25 0.51
CA ARG A 34 -15.89 -7.53 -0.94
C ARG A 34 -16.98 -8.50 -1.40
N GLN A 35 -17.24 -9.56 -0.64
CA GLN A 35 -18.27 -10.55 -0.97
C GLN A 35 -19.68 -9.93 -0.92
N ILE A 36 -19.99 -9.16 0.13
CA ILE A 36 -21.28 -8.46 0.26
C ILE A 36 -21.46 -7.47 -0.90
N THR A 37 -20.44 -6.66 -1.18
CA THR A 37 -20.48 -5.68 -2.29
C THR A 37 -20.63 -6.38 -3.63
N GLY A 38 -19.95 -7.50 -3.84
CA GLY A 38 -20.07 -8.32 -5.04
C GLY A 38 -21.48 -8.83 -5.29
N ARG A 39 -22.25 -9.16 -4.25
CA ARG A 39 -23.65 -9.56 -4.39
C ARG A 39 -24.61 -8.43 -4.72
N ILE A 40 -24.31 -7.22 -4.23
CA ILE A 40 -25.14 -6.04 -4.40
C ILE A 40 -24.90 -5.35 -5.74
N ALA A 41 -23.66 -5.39 -6.22
CA ALA A 41 -23.22 -4.61 -7.38
C ALA A 41 -23.91 -5.03 -8.68
N THR A 42 -24.28 -4.03 -9.46
CA THR A 42 -24.83 -4.19 -10.82
C THR A 42 -23.71 -4.39 -11.84
N TYR A 43 -22.59 -3.68 -11.68
CA TYR A 43 -21.41 -3.74 -12.56
C TYR A 43 -20.17 -4.05 -11.75
N HIS A 44 -19.28 -4.88 -12.32
CA HIS A 44 -18.05 -5.32 -11.69
C HIS A 44 -16.85 -4.98 -12.56
N PHE A 45 -15.98 -4.11 -12.07
CA PHE A 45 -14.73 -3.74 -12.73
C PHE A 45 -13.59 -4.50 -12.07
N ALA A 46 -13.21 -5.63 -12.68
CA ALA A 46 -12.17 -6.51 -12.13
C ALA A 46 -10.78 -6.03 -12.55
N PRO A 47 -9.78 -6.01 -11.64
CA PRO A 47 -8.43 -5.61 -11.97
C PRO A 47 -7.67 -6.63 -12.81
N THR A 48 -8.08 -7.90 -12.77
CA THR A 48 -7.40 -9.01 -13.43
C THR A 48 -8.38 -10.07 -13.94
N ASN A 49 -7.90 -10.94 -14.82
CA ASN A 49 -8.67 -12.12 -15.23
C ASN A 49 -8.94 -13.08 -14.07
N ILE A 50 -8.05 -13.14 -13.06
CA ILE A 50 -8.30 -13.93 -11.84
C ILE A 50 -9.50 -13.36 -11.08
N GLY A 51 -9.57 -12.03 -10.95
CA GLY A 51 -10.74 -11.36 -10.36
C GLY A 51 -12.03 -11.68 -11.12
N LYS A 52 -12.00 -11.66 -12.46
CA LYS A 52 -13.14 -12.08 -13.30
C LYS A 52 -13.53 -13.53 -13.01
N GLN A 53 -12.58 -14.46 -12.96
CA GLN A 53 -12.85 -15.87 -12.68
C GLN A 53 -13.50 -16.07 -11.30
N ASN A 54 -13.03 -15.40 -10.27
CA ASN A 54 -13.64 -15.46 -8.95
C ASN A 54 -15.12 -15.04 -8.97
N LEU A 55 -15.45 -13.98 -9.70
CA LEU A 55 -16.82 -13.51 -9.85
C LEU A 55 -17.70 -14.50 -10.62
N LEU A 56 -17.17 -15.11 -11.68
CA LEU A 56 -17.88 -16.17 -12.43
C LEU A 56 -18.18 -17.39 -11.56
N LEU A 57 -17.22 -17.83 -10.72
CA LEU A 57 -17.42 -18.91 -9.75
C LEU A 57 -18.48 -18.57 -8.70
N GLU A 58 -18.70 -17.30 -8.42
CA GLU A 58 -19.78 -16.80 -7.57
C GLU A 58 -21.12 -16.60 -8.30
N ASN A 59 -21.24 -17.10 -9.54
CA ASN A 59 -22.42 -16.99 -10.39
C ASN A 59 -22.80 -15.53 -10.76
N ILE A 60 -21.83 -14.64 -10.86
CA ILE A 60 -22.04 -13.31 -11.43
C ILE A 60 -22.03 -13.45 -12.96
N SER A 61 -23.04 -12.89 -13.62
CA SER A 61 -23.15 -12.91 -15.09
C SER A 61 -21.94 -12.24 -15.76
N GLU A 62 -21.34 -12.91 -16.74
CA GLU A 62 -20.18 -12.41 -17.48
C GLU A 62 -20.41 -11.03 -18.10
N GLN A 63 -21.63 -10.75 -18.55
CA GLN A 63 -22.00 -9.45 -19.15
C GLN A 63 -21.90 -8.27 -18.18
N LYS A 64 -21.85 -8.55 -16.85
CA LYS A 64 -21.71 -7.54 -15.80
C LYS A 64 -20.28 -7.37 -15.33
N ILE A 65 -19.34 -8.13 -15.90
CA ILE A 65 -17.93 -8.15 -15.47
C ILE A 65 -17.05 -7.56 -16.55
N HIS A 66 -16.33 -6.51 -16.20
CA HIS A 66 -15.39 -5.81 -17.09
C HIS A 66 -13.98 -5.92 -16.50
N VAL A 67 -13.02 -6.48 -17.25
CA VAL A 67 -11.60 -6.46 -16.82
C VAL A 67 -10.99 -5.15 -17.27
N THR A 68 -10.68 -4.27 -16.32
CA THR A 68 -10.25 -2.89 -16.58
C THR A 68 -8.83 -2.58 -16.13
N GLY A 69 -8.14 -3.54 -15.50
CA GLY A 69 -6.84 -3.28 -14.90
C GLY A 69 -6.95 -2.71 -13.47
N ASN A 70 -5.81 -2.41 -12.88
CA ASN A 70 -5.72 -1.91 -11.51
C ASN A 70 -5.55 -0.39 -11.51
N THR A 71 -6.52 0.32 -10.96
CA THR A 71 -6.55 1.80 -10.89
C THR A 71 -5.36 2.41 -10.13
N VAL A 72 -4.71 1.64 -9.25
CA VAL A 72 -3.51 2.07 -8.53
C VAL A 72 -2.36 2.37 -9.49
N ILE A 73 -2.23 1.60 -10.59
CA ILE A 73 -1.18 1.82 -11.59
C ILE A 73 -1.41 3.14 -12.32
N ASP A 74 -2.66 3.43 -12.71
CA ASP A 74 -3.01 4.70 -13.35
C ASP A 74 -2.77 5.89 -12.43
N ALA A 75 -3.14 5.76 -11.16
CA ALA A 75 -2.89 6.78 -10.14
C ALA A 75 -1.38 7.04 -9.94
N LEU A 76 -0.57 5.98 -9.89
CA LEU A 76 0.88 6.10 -9.77
C LEU A 76 1.49 6.82 -10.98
N ILE A 77 1.07 6.45 -12.21
CA ILE A 77 1.55 7.09 -13.44
C ILE A 77 1.14 8.57 -13.46
N LEU A 78 -0.09 8.88 -13.06
CA LEU A 78 -0.60 10.25 -12.96
C LEU A 78 0.25 11.11 -12.02
N VAL A 79 0.51 10.61 -10.81
CA VAL A 79 1.33 11.31 -9.81
C VAL A 79 2.77 11.46 -10.30
N LYS A 80 3.37 10.40 -10.84
CA LYS A 80 4.71 10.46 -11.44
C LYS A 80 4.80 11.53 -12.52
N ASN A 81 3.84 11.57 -13.45
CA ASN A 81 3.83 12.56 -14.52
C ASN A 81 3.64 13.98 -13.98
N LYS A 82 2.79 14.16 -12.96
CA LYS A 82 2.60 15.45 -12.30
C LYS A 82 3.90 15.95 -11.68
N ILE A 83 4.62 15.10 -10.95
CA ILE A 83 5.91 15.45 -10.34
C ILE A 83 6.97 15.76 -11.40
N ASN A 84 7.03 14.97 -12.47
CA ASN A 84 8.02 15.17 -13.53
C ASN A 84 7.80 16.44 -14.35
N ASN A 85 6.56 16.89 -14.48
CA ASN A 85 6.17 18.06 -15.28
C ASN A 85 6.12 19.36 -14.46
N ASP A 86 6.23 19.29 -13.13
CA ASP A 86 6.20 20.45 -12.23
C ASP A 86 7.47 20.45 -11.37
N GLU A 87 8.44 21.28 -11.78
CA GLU A 87 9.74 21.39 -11.11
C GLU A 87 9.60 21.96 -9.69
N ASN A 88 8.66 22.86 -9.45
CA ASN A 88 8.43 23.41 -8.11
C ASN A 88 7.87 22.35 -7.17
N LEU A 89 6.91 21.54 -7.65
CA LEU A 89 6.37 20.42 -6.89
C LEU A 89 7.45 19.37 -6.59
N ARG A 90 8.26 19.03 -7.61
CA ARG A 90 9.38 18.08 -7.43
C ARG A 90 10.35 18.56 -6.37
N LYS A 91 10.78 19.82 -6.45
CA LYS A 91 11.70 20.42 -5.49
C LYS A 91 11.10 20.47 -4.08
N SER A 92 9.82 20.83 -3.96
CA SER A 92 9.12 20.82 -2.66
C SER A 92 9.10 19.43 -2.02
N ILE A 93 8.88 18.37 -2.81
CA ILE A 93 8.92 16.98 -2.32
C ILE A 93 10.34 16.57 -1.94
N GLU A 94 11.35 16.91 -2.75
CA GLU A 94 12.77 16.65 -2.44
C GLU A 94 13.18 17.34 -1.14
N ASP A 95 12.81 18.61 -0.96
CA ASP A 95 13.08 19.37 0.27
C ASP A 95 12.40 18.73 1.49
N GLU A 96 11.17 18.26 1.35
CA GLU A 96 10.47 17.55 2.42
C GLU A 96 11.18 16.23 2.79
N ILE A 97 11.62 15.46 1.81
CA ILE A 97 12.37 14.21 2.03
C ILE A 97 13.72 14.50 2.71
N LEU A 98 14.42 15.57 2.31
CA LEU A 98 15.64 16.02 2.95
C LEU A 98 15.43 16.40 4.42
N LEU A 99 14.35 17.13 4.72
CA LEU A 99 13.95 17.49 6.09
C LEU A 99 13.66 16.28 6.96
N LYS A 100 13.26 15.16 6.35
CA LYS A 100 13.03 13.88 6.99
C LYS A 100 14.31 13.05 7.19
N GLY A 101 15.45 13.57 6.83
CA GLY A 101 16.75 12.97 7.07
C GLY A 101 17.27 12.07 5.95
N TYR A 102 16.58 11.93 4.82
CA TYR A 102 17.13 11.21 3.68
C TYR A 102 17.85 12.16 2.71
N TYR A 103 19.17 12.27 2.85
CA TYR A 103 20.00 13.24 2.12
C TYR A 103 20.48 12.74 0.75
N ASN A 104 20.31 11.46 0.45
CA ASN A 104 20.88 10.85 -0.75
C ASN A 104 19.96 10.86 -1.97
N ILE A 105 18.78 11.49 -1.89
CA ILE A 105 17.77 11.41 -2.95
C ILE A 105 18.24 12.03 -4.27
N SER A 106 19.01 13.11 -4.21
CA SER A 106 19.41 13.89 -5.40
C SER A 106 20.86 13.67 -5.83
N ALA A 107 21.74 13.22 -4.94
CA ALA A 107 23.20 13.25 -5.15
C ALA A 107 23.86 11.86 -5.21
N SER A 108 23.17 10.81 -4.82
CA SER A 108 23.78 9.50 -4.63
C SER A 108 23.56 8.58 -5.83
N LYS A 109 24.63 7.89 -6.25
CA LYS A 109 24.56 6.74 -7.16
C LYS A 109 24.19 5.44 -6.43
N ARG A 110 23.85 5.53 -5.14
CA ARG A 110 23.50 4.37 -4.31
C ARG A 110 22.14 3.80 -4.74
N LYS A 111 22.01 2.50 -4.69
CA LYS A 111 20.74 1.84 -4.93
C LYS A 111 19.82 2.09 -3.74
N ILE A 112 18.52 2.26 -4.00
CA ILE A 112 17.51 2.47 -2.97
C ILE A 112 16.63 1.23 -2.91
N VAL A 113 16.44 0.73 -1.69
CA VAL A 113 15.40 -0.26 -1.36
C VAL A 113 14.32 0.45 -0.57
N LEU A 114 13.19 0.70 -1.21
CA LEU A 114 12.01 1.24 -0.55
C LEU A 114 11.27 0.11 0.15
N ILE A 115 11.09 0.23 1.47
CA ILE A 115 10.40 -0.75 2.30
C ILE A 115 8.99 -0.25 2.58
N THR A 116 7.99 -1.08 2.26
CA THR A 116 6.60 -0.84 2.63
C THR A 116 6.07 -2.08 3.35
N GLY A 117 5.69 -1.94 4.60
CA GLY A 117 5.23 -3.09 5.37
C GLY A 117 4.63 -2.66 6.70
N HIS A 118 3.32 -2.75 6.82
CA HIS A 118 2.59 -2.43 8.06
C HIS A 118 1.25 -3.16 8.12
N ARG A 119 1.12 -4.28 7.40
CA ARG A 119 -0.13 -5.05 7.41
C ARG A 119 -0.36 -5.66 8.78
N ARG A 120 -1.58 -5.49 9.31
CA ARG A 120 -1.99 -5.96 10.65
C ARG A 120 -1.78 -7.46 10.84
N GLU A 121 -1.90 -8.23 9.77
CA GLU A 121 -1.72 -9.69 9.75
C GLU A 121 -0.29 -10.13 10.13
N ASN A 122 0.68 -9.25 9.95
CA ASN A 122 2.09 -9.52 10.25
C ASN A 122 2.51 -8.99 11.64
N PHE A 123 1.64 -8.36 12.42
CA PHE A 123 2.01 -7.85 13.74
C PHE A 123 2.46 -8.96 14.69
N GLY A 124 3.34 -8.62 15.62
CA GLY A 124 3.99 -9.58 16.52
C GLY A 124 5.28 -10.14 15.95
N ASP A 125 5.51 -11.46 16.11
CA ASP A 125 6.78 -12.11 15.74
C ASP A 125 7.07 -12.06 14.23
N GLY A 126 6.04 -12.10 13.39
CA GLY A 126 6.20 -11.95 11.94
C GLY A 126 6.83 -10.62 11.56
N PHE A 127 6.37 -9.53 12.15
CA PHE A 127 6.92 -8.21 11.89
C PHE A 127 8.33 -8.03 12.46
N LYS A 128 8.60 -8.59 13.64
CA LYS A 128 9.97 -8.62 14.21
C LYS A 128 10.95 -9.36 13.29
N ASN A 129 10.55 -10.49 12.74
CA ASN A 129 11.38 -11.26 11.81
C ASN A 129 11.69 -10.46 10.54
N ILE A 130 10.72 -9.72 10.01
CA ILE A 130 10.93 -8.80 8.88
C ILE A 130 11.97 -7.72 9.26
N CYS A 131 11.84 -7.09 10.42
CA CYS A 131 12.79 -6.07 10.88
C CYS A 131 14.20 -6.64 11.08
N LEU A 132 14.32 -7.85 11.63
CA LEU A 132 15.61 -8.53 11.79
C LEU A 132 16.26 -8.84 10.43
N ALA A 133 15.47 -9.34 9.47
CA ALA A 133 15.96 -9.61 8.12
C ALA A 133 16.44 -8.30 7.43
N ILE A 134 15.69 -7.20 7.58
CA ILE A 134 16.11 -5.90 7.07
C ILE A 134 17.44 -5.48 7.71
N LYS A 135 17.57 -5.61 9.04
CA LYS A 135 18.80 -5.27 9.75
C LYS A 135 20.00 -6.07 9.25
N GLU A 136 19.83 -7.35 9.02
CA GLU A 136 20.89 -8.23 8.44
C GLU A 136 21.26 -7.76 7.02
N LEU A 137 20.25 -7.44 6.18
CA LEU A 137 20.49 -6.96 4.83
C LEU A 137 21.23 -5.62 4.81
N THR A 138 20.94 -4.70 5.73
CA THR A 138 21.66 -3.41 5.81
C THR A 138 23.14 -3.59 6.17
N GLN A 139 23.47 -4.58 6.98
CA GLN A 139 24.84 -4.92 7.32
C GLN A 139 25.58 -5.58 6.15
N LYS A 140 24.87 -6.38 5.35
CA LYS A 140 25.43 -7.09 4.21
C LYS A 140 25.62 -6.20 2.97
N PHE A 141 24.75 -5.24 2.75
CA PHE A 141 24.73 -4.37 1.59
C PHE A 141 24.95 -2.90 1.98
N THR A 142 26.17 -2.57 2.30
CA THR A 142 26.56 -1.23 2.78
C THR A 142 26.51 -0.14 1.70
N ASP A 143 26.44 -0.52 0.41
CA ASP A 143 26.31 0.35 -0.76
C ASP A 143 24.84 0.63 -1.16
N VAL A 144 23.88 0.08 -0.42
CA VAL A 144 22.45 0.21 -0.66
C VAL A 144 21.81 1.03 0.46
N ASP A 145 20.94 1.96 0.12
CA ASP A 145 20.12 2.71 1.07
C ASP A 145 18.77 2.03 1.28
N PHE A 146 18.40 1.80 2.53
CA PHE A 146 17.14 1.18 2.93
C PHE A 146 16.23 2.28 3.48
N VAL A 147 15.19 2.65 2.72
CA VAL A 147 14.26 3.71 3.08
C VAL A 147 12.92 3.11 3.49
N TYR A 148 12.53 3.34 4.73
CA TYR A 148 11.30 2.81 5.29
C TYR A 148 10.38 3.93 5.79
N PRO A 149 9.44 4.42 4.97
CA PRO A 149 8.39 5.32 5.44
C PRO A 149 7.51 4.60 6.46
N MET A 150 7.68 4.92 7.75
CA MET A 150 7.00 4.22 8.83
C MET A 150 5.61 4.79 9.09
N HIS A 151 4.64 3.90 9.27
CA HIS A 151 3.33 4.27 9.76
C HIS A 151 3.39 4.63 11.26
N LEU A 152 2.61 5.65 11.68
CA LEU A 152 2.58 6.13 13.07
C LEU A 152 2.03 5.12 14.10
N ASN A 153 1.47 4.00 13.65
CA ASN A 153 0.92 2.98 14.52
C ASN A 153 1.99 2.44 15.50
N PRO A 154 1.74 2.45 16.82
CA PRO A 154 2.67 1.93 17.82
C PRO A 154 3.11 0.48 17.57
N ASN A 155 2.24 -0.36 16.99
CA ASN A 155 2.56 -1.75 16.65
C ASN A 155 3.60 -1.87 15.51
N VAL A 156 3.82 -0.81 14.75
CA VAL A 156 4.89 -0.71 13.74
C VAL A 156 6.13 -0.09 14.36
N ARG A 157 5.97 1.04 15.05
CA ARG A 157 7.10 1.82 15.58
C ARG A 157 7.88 1.09 16.67
N LYS A 158 7.17 0.42 17.61
CA LYS A 158 7.80 -0.21 18.76
C LYS A 158 8.81 -1.30 18.36
N PRO A 159 8.47 -2.30 17.52
CA PRO A 159 9.45 -3.29 17.06
C PRO A 159 10.62 -2.69 16.26
N ILE A 160 10.36 -1.65 15.45
CA ILE A 160 11.41 -0.98 14.69
C ILE A 160 12.40 -0.30 15.64
N ASN A 161 11.91 0.47 16.62
CA ASN A 161 12.75 1.14 17.61
C ASN A 161 13.52 0.12 18.49
N GLU A 162 12.91 -1.01 18.84
CA GLU A 162 13.58 -2.07 19.59
C GLU A 162 14.73 -2.72 18.81
N ILE A 163 14.58 -2.88 17.49
CA ILE A 163 15.56 -3.61 16.64
C ILE A 163 16.64 -2.68 16.08
N PHE A 164 16.27 -1.50 15.63
CA PHE A 164 17.19 -0.54 15.03
C PHE A 164 17.74 0.45 16.06
N GLY A 165 17.02 0.68 17.18
CA GLY A 165 17.39 1.67 18.20
C GLY A 165 17.27 3.09 17.70
N ASP A 166 17.87 4.03 18.45
CA ASP A 166 17.99 5.43 18.04
C ASP A 166 19.18 5.64 17.06
N SER A 167 19.98 4.59 16.85
CA SER A 167 21.11 4.62 15.92
C SER A 167 20.66 4.09 14.56
N THR A 168 20.40 5.02 13.65
CA THR A 168 20.36 4.71 12.24
C THR A 168 21.77 4.31 11.79
N ASN A 169 21.93 3.08 11.28
CA ASN A 169 23.12 2.80 10.47
C ASN A 169 23.15 3.80 9.31
N ASP A 170 24.33 4.18 8.83
CA ASP A 170 24.51 5.21 7.78
C ASP A 170 23.70 4.96 6.50
N ASN A 171 23.13 3.79 6.33
CA ASN A 171 22.34 3.37 5.17
C ASN A 171 20.89 2.99 5.51
N VAL A 172 20.38 3.31 6.71
CA VAL A 172 18.99 3.05 7.13
C VAL A 172 18.28 4.35 7.45
N PHE A 173 17.25 4.66 6.67
CA PHE A 173 16.46 5.88 6.81
C PHE A 173 15.05 5.50 7.25
N LEU A 174 14.76 5.76 8.52
CA LEU A 174 13.46 5.51 9.16
C LEU A 174 12.72 6.84 9.25
N ASP A 175 11.62 6.99 8.53
CA ASP A 175 10.84 8.22 8.55
C ASP A 175 9.41 8.01 9.05
N PHE A 176 8.86 9.06 9.65
CA PHE A 176 7.47 9.14 10.08
C PHE A 176 6.66 9.88 9.01
N ILE A 177 5.86 9.14 8.24
CA ILE A 177 4.86 9.79 7.40
C ILE A 177 3.81 10.38 8.34
N ASN A 178 3.93 11.65 8.61
CA ASN A 178 2.85 12.45 9.17
C ASN A 178 1.81 12.59 8.05
N HIS A 179 0.83 11.72 8.00
CA HIS A 179 -0.38 12.04 7.28
C HIS A 179 -1.03 13.20 8.05
N GLY A 180 -0.69 14.41 7.63
CA GLY A 180 -1.44 15.59 8.01
C GLY A 180 -2.88 15.43 7.51
N LEU A 181 -3.68 14.68 8.24
CA LEU A 181 -5.09 14.92 8.35
C LEU A 181 -5.21 16.08 9.34
N SER A 182 -4.87 17.28 8.87
CA SER A 182 -5.44 18.49 9.45
C SER A 182 -6.94 18.39 9.23
N ASN A 183 -7.67 18.46 10.33
CA ASN A 183 -9.11 18.55 10.54
C ASN A 183 -9.90 19.23 9.41
#